data_85c9aa056d5b1fe666a41ff6f5858e49
#
_entry.id   85c9aa056d5b1fe666a41ff6f5858e49
#
_cell.length_a   1.000
_cell.length_b   1.000
_cell.length_c   1.000
_cell.angle_alpha   90.00
_cell.angle_beta   90.00
_cell.angle_gamma   90.00
#
_symmetry.space_group_name_H-M   'P 1'
#
loop_
_entity.id
_entity.type
_entity.pdbx_description
1 polymer ?
#
loop_
_entity_poly.entity_id
_entity_poly.type
_entity_poly.pdbx_seq_one_letter_code
_entity_poly.pdbx_strand_id
1 'polypeptide(L)'
;VYLAFVYEPKGKIMQTGLIKVTDQISIPVPAGSGQFGRQRFMTYEDLDNTKEIKEFVYQKSQKKVPDKGGIVIGIHAIGDIPSKSGAEHIMCICEDRHILLVGATRSGKSRRIILESIWFTLKAGENMLINDPKGELYAYTSPFAKDNGYQVVAIDFRNPNKGTHYNYMEEIISAIDSGNVAEAVDLTWDLVSVLVGDLKGEPIWHNGECATIAASILIVATEAPKEYRNLTNVYYFLANMAKPDPFGEMPITRYLSGLDDTHPAKAVFAMAEIAHPKTRGSFFSSALGTLKHFTNPKIAEMTGCTDYTFEQMAHEKTIVYIILPDEKKTLYSLASIYIMQQVIYNTKVANENGGRCPIDWWYILDEFGQMPYIPPFPQFTSVGAGRGMRFLIALQGFQQLHKVYKDDDNTIKNNCDAWIYLKCSTEETLKAFSTRCGNYTVQVNSTNFNEKNSSNGNGSVSYTHLRAHETRGNL
;
A
#
# COMPACT_ATOMS: atom_id res chain seq x y z
N VAL A 1 -8.27 -2.39 -21.19
CA VAL A 1 -8.06 -1.21 -22.06
C VAL A 1 -7.12 -0.29 -21.30
N TYR A 2 -5.91 -0.18 -21.77
CA TYR A 2 -4.89 0.68 -21.18
C TYR A 2 -4.99 2.08 -21.78
N LEU A 3 -5.11 3.09 -20.92
CA LEU A 3 -5.18 4.49 -21.30
C LEU A 3 -3.84 5.12 -20.92
N ALA A 4 -2.92 5.20 -21.87
CA ALA A 4 -1.75 6.06 -21.77
C ALA A 4 -1.97 7.29 -22.62
N PHE A 5 -1.63 8.47 -22.12
CA PHE A 5 -1.81 9.74 -22.81
C PHE A 5 -0.46 10.35 -23.15
N VAL A 6 -0.34 10.81 -24.38
CA VAL A 6 0.85 11.49 -24.88
C VAL A 6 0.52 12.97 -25.06
N TYR A 7 1.39 13.83 -24.54
CA TYR A 7 1.33 15.27 -24.80
C TYR A 7 2.09 15.59 -26.09
N GLU A 8 1.40 16.03 -27.13
CA GLU A 8 2.05 16.45 -28.35
C GLU A 8 2.48 17.93 -28.27
N PRO A 9 3.75 18.26 -28.64
CA PRO A 9 4.21 19.65 -28.65
C PRO A 9 3.50 20.50 -29.74
N LYS A 10 3.37 21.78 -29.48
CA LYS A 10 2.73 22.76 -30.36
C LYS A 10 3.36 22.75 -31.78
N GLY A 11 2.58 22.58 -32.84
CA GLY A 11 3.05 22.80 -34.19
C GLY A 11 2.40 22.00 -35.32
N LYS A 12 1.82 20.83 -35.08
CA LYS A 12 1.12 20.06 -36.11
C LYS A 12 -0.37 20.37 -36.14
N ILE A 13 -0.89 20.75 -37.34
CA ILE A 13 -2.33 20.85 -37.58
C ILE A 13 -2.87 19.42 -37.71
N MET A 14 -3.74 19.02 -36.80
CA MET A 14 -4.39 17.71 -36.87
C MET A 14 -5.48 17.71 -37.93
N GLN A 15 -5.49 16.69 -38.80
CA GLN A 15 -6.56 16.51 -39.79
C GLN A 15 -7.87 16.13 -39.07
N THR A 16 -8.96 16.70 -39.59
CA THR A 16 -10.31 16.46 -39.07
C THR A 16 -10.86 15.12 -39.58
N GLY A 17 -11.44 14.32 -38.72
CA GLY A 17 -12.09 13.09 -39.14
C GLY A 17 -12.91 12.44 -38.03
N LEU A 18 -13.76 11.52 -38.45
CA LEU A 18 -14.42 10.54 -37.58
C LEU A 18 -13.77 9.19 -37.82
N ILE A 19 -13.33 8.51 -36.78
CA ILE A 19 -12.94 7.11 -36.90
C ILE A 19 -14.20 6.26 -36.75
N LYS A 20 -14.52 5.46 -37.77
CA LYS A 20 -15.59 4.52 -37.76
C LYS A 20 -15.19 3.31 -36.90
N VAL A 21 -15.87 3.09 -35.77
CA VAL A 21 -15.63 1.97 -34.85
C VAL A 21 -16.50 0.78 -35.25
N THR A 22 -17.75 1.06 -35.65
CA THR A 22 -18.71 0.09 -36.23
C THR A 22 -19.50 0.79 -37.34
N ASP A 23 -20.35 0.06 -38.05
CA ASP A 23 -21.19 0.65 -39.07
C ASP A 23 -22.16 1.72 -38.56
N GLN A 24 -22.44 1.69 -37.27
CA GLN A 24 -23.35 2.62 -36.59
C GLN A 24 -22.67 3.62 -35.67
N ILE A 25 -21.38 3.40 -35.32
CA ILE A 25 -20.66 4.20 -34.35
C ILE A 25 -19.39 4.77 -34.96
N SER A 26 -19.31 6.08 -34.95
CA SER A 26 -18.09 6.84 -35.30
C SER A 26 -17.69 7.73 -34.11
N ILE A 27 -16.42 7.73 -33.77
CA ILE A 27 -15.88 8.59 -32.71
C ILE A 27 -15.11 9.77 -33.32
N PRO A 28 -15.26 10.98 -32.77
CA PRO A 28 -14.50 12.11 -33.20
C PRO A 28 -13.01 11.94 -32.90
N VAL A 29 -12.17 12.28 -33.85
CA VAL A 29 -10.72 12.36 -33.67
C VAL A 29 -10.30 13.75 -33.28
N PRO A 30 -9.15 13.91 -32.61
CA PRO A 30 -8.57 15.22 -32.34
C PRO A 30 -8.47 16.06 -33.63
N ALA A 31 -8.90 17.33 -33.59
CA ALA A 31 -9.01 18.20 -34.74
C ALA A 31 -8.52 19.61 -34.40
N GLY A 32 -8.18 20.36 -35.45
CA GLY A 32 -7.78 21.78 -35.34
C GLY A 32 -6.36 21.97 -34.75
N SER A 33 -6.11 23.13 -34.14
CA SER A 33 -4.81 23.49 -33.57
C SER A 33 -4.55 22.91 -32.20
N GLY A 34 -5.49 22.13 -31.64
CA GLY A 34 -5.43 21.62 -30.26
C GLY A 34 -5.61 22.71 -29.20
N GLN A 35 -6.38 23.75 -29.51
CA GLN A 35 -6.57 24.95 -28.68
C GLN A 35 -7.21 24.64 -27.31
N PHE A 36 -7.99 23.55 -27.21
CA PHE A 36 -8.63 23.08 -25.97
C PHE A 36 -7.96 21.85 -25.36
N GLY A 37 -6.90 21.33 -25.97
CA GLY A 37 -6.13 20.18 -25.53
C GLY A 37 -5.65 19.32 -26.68
N ARG A 38 -4.59 18.56 -26.45
CA ARG A 38 -3.94 17.70 -27.45
C ARG A 38 -3.70 16.28 -26.95
N GLN A 39 -4.27 15.91 -25.83
CA GLN A 39 -4.11 14.58 -25.26
C GLN A 39 -4.78 13.55 -26.18
N ARG A 40 -4.13 12.42 -26.35
CA ARG A 40 -4.64 11.28 -27.09
C ARG A 40 -4.25 9.96 -26.43
N PHE A 41 -4.91 8.89 -26.80
CA PHE A 41 -4.49 7.55 -26.43
C PHE A 41 -3.14 7.20 -27.05
N MET A 42 -2.32 6.51 -26.29
CA MET A 42 -1.05 5.97 -26.78
C MET A 42 -1.32 4.90 -27.85
N THR A 43 -0.58 4.97 -28.94
CA THR A 43 -0.55 3.95 -29.99
C THR A 43 0.53 2.91 -29.71
N TYR A 44 0.57 1.82 -30.47
CA TYR A 44 1.65 0.84 -30.36
C TYR A 44 3.03 1.44 -30.67
N GLU A 45 3.10 2.36 -31.63
CA GLU A 45 4.34 3.07 -31.98
C GLU A 45 4.85 3.94 -30.81
N ASP A 46 3.92 4.51 -30.01
CA ASP A 46 4.30 5.25 -28.81
C ASP A 46 4.85 4.32 -27.73
N LEU A 47 4.36 3.08 -27.64
CA LEU A 47 4.84 2.09 -26.66
C LEU A 47 6.33 1.77 -26.92
N ASP A 48 6.73 1.62 -28.17
CA ASP A 48 8.14 1.34 -28.54
C ASP A 48 9.07 2.51 -28.18
N ASN A 49 8.55 3.73 -28.12
CA ASN A 49 9.29 4.95 -27.84
C ASN A 49 9.24 5.38 -26.36
N THR A 50 8.40 4.77 -25.53
CA THR A 50 8.32 5.11 -24.11
C THR A 50 9.33 4.31 -23.26
N LYS A 51 9.91 4.98 -22.24
CA LYS A 51 10.74 4.32 -21.23
C LYS A 51 9.91 3.78 -20.05
N GLU A 52 8.66 4.21 -19.95
CA GLU A 52 7.80 3.95 -18.78
C GLU A 52 7.20 2.55 -18.78
N ILE A 53 6.91 2.02 -19.97
CA ILE A 53 6.37 0.68 -20.17
C ILE A 53 7.43 -0.13 -20.91
N LYS A 54 7.85 -1.24 -20.30
CA LYS A 54 8.82 -2.16 -20.90
C LYS A 54 8.10 -3.39 -21.43
N GLU A 55 8.53 -3.84 -22.60
CA GLU A 55 8.11 -5.11 -23.15
C GLU A 55 9.11 -6.20 -22.79
N PHE A 56 8.63 -7.28 -22.25
CA PHE A 56 9.40 -8.49 -21.99
C PHE A 56 8.82 -9.64 -22.82
N VAL A 57 9.65 -10.22 -23.66
CA VAL A 57 9.25 -11.37 -24.48
C VAL A 57 9.57 -12.66 -23.73
N TYR A 58 8.52 -13.34 -23.27
CA TYR A 58 8.63 -14.63 -22.60
C TYR A 58 8.47 -15.76 -23.62
N GLN A 59 9.43 -16.69 -23.63
CA GLN A 59 9.36 -17.93 -24.40
C GLN A 59 9.62 -19.10 -23.45
N LYS A 60 8.73 -20.07 -23.42
CA LYS A 60 8.83 -21.25 -22.55
C LYS A 60 10.12 -22.06 -22.79
N SER A 61 10.62 -22.05 -24.03
CA SER A 61 11.87 -22.73 -24.42
C SER A 61 13.15 -21.97 -24.02
N GLN A 62 13.04 -20.67 -23.75
CA GLN A 62 14.15 -19.81 -23.35
C GLN A 62 14.03 -19.55 -21.85
N LYS A 63 15.05 -19.88 -21.07
CA LYS A 63 15.15 -19.57 -19.63
C LYS A 63 15.45 -18.08 -19.39
N LYS A 64 14.96 -17.17 -20.25
CA LYS A 64 15.16 -15.74 -20.05
C LYS A 64 14.32 -15.28 -18.88
N VAL A 65 14.93 -14.59 -17.95
CA VAL A 65 14.28 -13.98 -16.78
C VAL A 65 14.29 -12.45 -16.91
N PRO A 66 13.31 -11.73 -16.35
CA PRO A 66 13.36 -10.28 -16.31
C PRO A 66 14.53 -9.78 -15.46
N ASP A 67 15.20 -8.71 -15.90
CA ASP A 67 16.28 -8.09 -15.13
C ASP A 67 15.76 -7.32 -13.91
N LYS A 68 14.49 -6.92 -13.94
CA LYS A 68 13.82 -6.17 -12.87
C LYS A 68 12.35 -6.56 -12.77
N GLY A 69 11.85 -6.70 -11.57
CA GLY A 69 10.44 -6.93 -11.28
C GLY A 69 9.56 -5.73 -11.62
N GLY A 70 8.28 -5.96 -11.79
CA GLY A 70 7.36 -4.89 -12.17
C GLY A 70 5.90 -5.30 -12.17
N ILE A 71 5.05 -4.32 -12.37
CA ILE A 71 3.61 -4.53 -12.47
C ILE A 71 3.22 -4.79 -13.91
N VAL A 72 2.70 -5.98 -14.16
CA VAL A 72 2.21 -6.41 -15.48
C VAL A 72 0.89 -5.68 -15.76
N ILE A 73 0.88 -4.95 -16.87
CA ILE A 73 -0.29 -4.17 -17.29
C ILE A 73 -1.01 -4.78 -18.50
N GLY A 74 -0.40 -5.75 -19.16
CA GLY A 74 -1.00 -6.49 -20.25
C GLY A 74 -0.07 -7.47 -20.92
N ILE A 75 -0.69 -8.33 -21.70
CA ILE A 75 0.00 -9.23 -22.61
C ILE A 75 -0.43 -8.84 -24.02
N HIS A 76 0.54 -8.52 -24.86
CA HIS A 76 0.32 -8.21 -26.25
C HIS A 76 0.65 -9.46 -27.09
N ALA A 77 -0.34 -9.97 -27.81
CA ALA A 77 -0.11 -10.99 -28.82
C ALA A 77 0.06 -10.28 -30.18
N ILE A 78 1.20 -10.39 -30.79
CA ILE A 78 1.40 -9.96 -32.18
C ILE A 78 0.68 -10.95 -33.08
N GLY A 79 -0.48 -10.56 -33.64
CA GLY A 79 -1.34 -11.37 -34.49
C GLY A 79 -2.49 -12.04 -33.73
N ASP A 80 -3.60 -12.26 -34.43
CA ASP A 80 -4.91 -12.68 -33.91
C ASP A 80 -4.98 -14.07 -33.26
N ILE A 81 -3.89 -14.72 -32.94
CA ILE A 81 -3.88 -16.05 -32.29
C ILE A 81 -2.58 -16.19 -31.51
N PRO A 82 -2.55 -16.93 -30.38
CA PRO A 82 -1.29 -17.21 -29.69
C PRO A 82 -0.25 -17.67 -30.72
N SER A 83 0.84 -16.91 -30.79
CA SER A 83 1.84 -17.08 -31.84
C SER A 83 2.25 -18.56 -31.89
N LYS A 84 2.34 -19.17 -33.05
CA LYS A 84 2.82 -20.56 -33.22
C LYS A 84 4.22 -20.76 -32.64
N SER A 85 4.93 -19.66 -32.34
CA SER A 85 6.24 -19.63 -31.67
C SER A 85 6.16 -19.79 -30.16
N GLY A 86 4.96 -19.71 -29.54
CA GLY A 86 4.79 -19.76 -28.09
C GLY A 86 5.45 -18.60 -27.32
N ALA A 87 5.71 -17.48 -27.97
CA ALA A 87 6.20 -16.27 -27.34
C ALA A 87 5.05 -15.40 -26.83
N GLU A 88 5.14 -14.94 -25.59
CA GLU A 88 4.23 -14.00 -24.98
C GLU A 88 4.95 -12.67 -24.76
N HIS A 89 4.34 -11.57 -25.21
CA HIS A 89 4.84 -10.23 -25.07
C HIS A 89 4.17 -9.59 -23.84
N ILE A 90 4.92 -9.47 -22.76
CA ILE A 90 4.43 -8.97 -21.48
C ILE A 90 4.80 -7.50 -21.36
N MET A 91 3.80 -6.64 -21.22
CA MET A 91 4.02 -5.22 -20.96
C MET A 91 3.97 -4.96 -19.45
N CYS A 92 5.01 -4.29 -18.93
CA CYS A 92 5.18 -4.07 -17.50
C CYS A 92 5.74 -2.67 -17.18
N ILE A 93 5.38 -2.18 -16.00
CA ILE A 93 5.97 -0.99 -15.38
C ILE A 93 7.02 -1.49 -14.40
N CYS A 94 8.31 -1.35 -14.76
CA CYS A 94 9.44 -1.86 -13.98
C CYS A 94 10.28 -0.75 -13.32
N GLU A 95 9.95 0.51 -13.53
CA GLU A 95 10.68 1.63 -12.96
C GLU A 95 10.40 1.80 -11.46
N ASP A 96 11.23 2.61 -10.81
CA ASP A 96 11.09 2.93 -9.38
C ASP A 96 9.92 3.91 -9.16
N ARG A 97 8.70 3.38 -9.28
CA ARG A 97 7.45 4.14 -9.18
C ARG A 97 6.43 3.41 -8.32
N HIS A 98 5.61 4.17 -7.63
CA HIS A 98 4.43 3.65 -6.96
C HIS A 98 3.24 3.66 -7.92
N ILE A 99 2.34 2.70 -7.74
CA ILE A 99 1.22 2.46 -8.65
C ILE A 99 -0.09 2.42 -7.88
N LEU A 100 -1.07 3.19 -8.35
CA LEU A 100 -2.47 3.06 -7.91
C LEU A 100 -3.23 2.15 -8.85
N LEU A 101 -3.81 1.08 -8.31
CA LEU A 101 -4.71 0.17 -9.03
C LEU A 101 -6.14 0.37 -8.56
N VAL A 102 -6.96 1.00 -9.39
CA VAL A 102 -8.36 1.27 -9.03
C VAL A 102 -9.31 0.34 -9.79
N GLY A 103 -10.09 -0.39 -9.03
CA GLY A 103 -11.06 -1.31 -9.60
C GLY A 103 -12.11 -1.77 -8.58
N ALA A 104 -13.37 -1.71 -8.96
CA ALA A 104 -14.47 -2.23 -8.15
C ALA A 104 -14.31 -3.74 -7.87
N THR A 105 -15.07 -4.27 -6.94
CA THR A 105 -15.14 -5.70 -6.69
C THR A 105 -15.47 -6.45 -7.98
N ARG A 106 -14.78 -7.57 -8.22
CA ARG A 106 -14.89 -8.39 -9.45
C ARG A 106 -14.46 -7.69 -10.74
N SER A 107 -13.69 -6.61 -10.68
CA SER A 107 -13.12 -5.96 -11.88
C SER A 107 -11.93 -6.72 -12.49
N GLY A 108 -11.41 -7.72 -11.79
CA GLY A 108 -10.28 -8.54 -12.23
C GLY A 108 -8.92 -8.04 -11.71
N LYS A 109 -8.85 -7.15 -10.72
CA LYS A 109 -7.59 -6.67 -10.12
C LYS A 109 -6.62 -7.81 -9.82
N SER A 110 -7.05 -8.75 -8.98
CA SER A 110 -6.18 -9.84 -8.50
C SER A 110 -5.76 -10.77 -9.63
N ARG A 111 -6.67 -11.13 -10.56
CA ARG A 111 -6.36 -12.09 -11.63
C ARG A 111 -5.60 -11.52 -12.81
N ARG A 112 -5.85 -10.25 -13.17
CA ARG A 112 -5.31 -9.65 -14.41
C ARG A 112 -4.05 -8.84 -14.20
N ILE A 113 -3.86 -8.35 -12.98
CA ILE A 113 -2.74 -7.47 -12.65
C ILE A 113 -1.87 -8.10 -11.55
N ILE A 114 -2.45 -8.41 -10.39
CA ILE A 114 -1.67 -8.80 -9.22
C ILE A 114 -0.99 -10.16 -9.41
N LEU A 115 -1.71 -11.20 -9.83
CA LEU A 115 -1.14 -12.55 -10.02
C LEU A 115 -0.02 -12.55 -11.05
N GLU A 116 -0.23 -11.90 -12.19
CA GLU A 116 0.76 -11.81 -13.26
C GLU A 116 2.00 -11.03 -12.78
N SER A 117 1.79 -9.97 -11.99
CA SER A 117 2.88 -9.17 -11.42
C SER A 117 3.69 -9.94 -10.38
N ILE A 118 3.04 -10.74 -9.54
CA ILE A 118 3.73 -11.63 -8.59
C ILE A 118 4.63 -12.61 -9.35
N TRP A 119 4.08 -13.29 -10.37
CA TRP A 119 4.84 -14.22 -11.19
C TRP A 119 6.07 -13.53 -11.83
N PHE A 120 5.86 -12.35 -12.43
CA PHE A 120 6.91 -11.59 -13.12
C PHE A 120 8.01 -11.15 -12.14
N THR A 121 7.62 -10.63 -10.98
CA THR A 121 8.55 -10.17 -9.94
C THR A 121 9.34 -11.33 -9.31
N LEU A 122 8.71 -12.50 -9.08
CA LEU A 122 9.41 -13.71 -8.63
C LEU A 122 10.48 -14.15 -9.62
N LYS A 123 10.20 -14.07 -10.93
CA LYS A 123 11.18 -14.40 -11.96
C LYS A 123 12.36 -13.42 -11.99
N ALA A 124 12.13 -12.16 -11.66
CA ALA A 124 13.18 -11.15 -11.56
C ALA A 124 14.07 -11.30 -10.31
N GLY A 125 13.63 -12.05 -9.30
CA GLY A 125 14.38 -12.27 -8.07
C GLY A 125 14.23 -11.16 -7.03
N GLU A 126 13.21 -10.30 -7.13
CA GLU A 126 12.91 -9.25 -6.16
C GLU A 126 11.99 -9.73 -5.05
N ASN A 127 12.08 -9.12 -3.89
CA ASN A 127 11.28 -9.44 -2.72
C ASN A 127 9.88 -8.83 -2.79
N MET A 128 8.93 -9.45 -2.09
CA MET A 128 7.55 -8.96 -2.03
C MET A 128 6.94 -9.08 -0.64
N LEU A 129 6.11 -8.08 -0.29
CA LEU A 129 5.13 -8.19 0.77
C LEU A 129 3.75 -8.02 0.18
N ILE A 130 2.86 -8.98 0.41
CA ILE A 130 1.53 -9.05 -0.20
C ILE A 130 0.47 -9.05 0.90
N ASN A 131 -0.37 -8.02 0.93
CA ASN A 131 -1.60 -8.06 1.71
C ASN A 131 -2.64 -8.87 0.93
N ASP A 132 -3.03 -10.03 1.47
CA ASP A 132 -3.93 -11.00 0.83
C ASP A 132 -5.16 -11.27 1.71
N PRO A 133 -6.18 -10.39 1.69
CA PRO A 133 -7.36 -10.55 2.56
C PRO A 133 -8.11 -11.87 2.36
N LYS A 134 -7.98 -12.49 1.19
CA LYS A 134 -8.68 -13.73 0.86
C LYS A 134 -7.84 -14.99 0.96
N GLY A 135 -6.51 -14.85 1.04
CA GLY A 135 -5.56 -15.97 0.97
C GLY A 135 -5.50 -16.66 -0.40
N GLU A 136 -6.11 -16.06 -1.43
CA GLU A 136 -6.09 -16.60 -2.79
C GLU A 136 -4.70 -16.42 -3.43
N LEU A 137 -4.06 -15.28 -3.20
CA LEU A 137 -2.73 -14.99 -3.74
C LEU A 137 -1.70 -15.94 -3.16
N TYR A 138 -1.75 -16.18 -1.84
CA TYR A 138 -0.92 -17.19 -1.18
C TYR A 138 -1.12 -18.58 -1.77
N ALA A 139 -2.37 -19.01 -1.89
CA ALA A 139 -2.70 -20.35 -2.37
C ALA A 139 -2.18 -20.58 -3.81
N TYR A 140 -2.28 -19.57 -4.69
CA TYR A 140 -1.87 -19.69 -6.08
C TYR A 140 -0.37 -19.52 -6.31
N THR A 141 0.32 -18.70 -5.52
CA THR A 141 1.68 -18.28 -5.84
C THR A 141 2.76 -18.82 -4.91
N SER A 142 2.41 -19.26 -3.69
CA SER A 142 3.40 -19.76 -2.73
C SER A 142 4.14 -21.03 -3.18
N PRO A 143 3.53 -22.01 -3.88
CA PRO A 143 4.27 -23.16 -4.40
C PRO A 143 5.30 -22.72 -5.45
N PHE A 144 4.89 -21.84 -6.36
CA PHE A 144 5.77 -21.30 -7.39
C PHE A 144 6.93 -20.50 -6.81
N ALA A 145 6.68 -19.72 -5.74
CA ALA A 145 7.74 -19.00 -5.04
C ALA A 145 8.77 -19.94 -4.45
N LYS A 146 8.36 -21.02 -3.78
CA LYS A 146 9.24 -22.05 -3.23
C LYS A 146 10.09 -22.71 -4.33
N ASP A 147 9.48 -23.05 -5.47
CA ASP A 147 10.16 -23.66 -6.62
C ASP A 147 11.20 -22.71 -7.25
N ASN A 148 11.10 -21.40 -7.04
CA ASN A 148 12.06 -20.40 -7.48
C ASN A 148 13.05 -19.96 -6.37
N GLY A 149 13.12 -20.71 -5.27
CA GLY A 149 14.10 -20.52 -4.20
C GLY A 149 13.80 -19.39 -3.23
N TYR A 150 12.51 -18.99 -3.11
CA TYR A 150 12.10 -17.97 -2.14
C TYR A 150 11.80 -18.59 -0.78
N GLN A 151 12.21 -17.90 0.28
CA GLN A 151 11.65 -18.08 1.59
C GLN A 151 10.21 -17.53 1.59
N VAL A 152 9.26 -18.40 1.93
CA VAL A 152 7.85 -18.03 1.99
C VAL A 152 7.43 -17.82 3.44
N VAL A 153 7.10 -16.58 3.77
CA VAL A 153 6.62 -16.15 5.09
C VAL A 153 5.12 -15.92 5.00
N ALA A 154 4.33 -16.56 5.86
CA ALA A 154 2.87 -16.41 5.86
C ALA A 154 2.38 -16.00 7.25
N ILE A 155 2.07 -14.73 7.43
CA ILE A 155 1.44 -14.18 8.64
C ILE A 155 -0.07 -14.39 8.50
N ASP A 156 -0.56 -15.55 8.95
CA ASP A 156 -1.96 -15.98 8.72
C ASP A 156 -2.84 -15.71 9.95
N PHE A 157 -3.54 -14.57 9.94
CA PHE A 157 -4.50 -14.21 10.99
C PHE A 157 -5.81 -15.04 10.98
N ARG A 158 -6.08 -15.82 9.92
CA ARG A 158 -7.21 -16.74 9.86
C ARG A 158 -6.89 -18.04 10.58
N ASN A 159 -5.63 -18.50 10.44
CA ASN A 159 -5.12 -19.72 11.05
C ASN A 159 -3.78 -19.46 11.76
N PRO A 160 -3.77 -18.67 12.85
CA PRO A 160 -2.53 -18.23 13.50
C PRO A 160 -1.56 -19.36 13.85
N ASN A 161 -2.07 -20.53 14.23
CA ASN A 161 -1.26 -21.70 14.59
C ASN A 161 -0.58 -22.41 13.40
N LYS A 162 -0.83 -21.99 12.15
CA LYS A 162 -0.25 -22.57 10.93
C LYS A 162 0.65 -21.59 10.17
N GLY A 163 0.63 -20.34 10.56
CA GLY A 163 1.41 -19.27 9.96
C GLY A 163 2.81 -19.19 10.55
N THR A 164 3.59 -18.27 10.02
CA THR A 164 4.89 -17.85 10.57
C THR A 164 4.64 -16.96 11.78
N HIS A 165 5.40 -17.19 12.85
CA HIS A 165 5.32 -16.36 14.05
C HIS A 165 6.12 -15.07 13.86
N TYR A 166 5.60 -13.97 14.40
CA TYR A 166 6.29 -12.70 14.44
C TYR A 166 5.97 -11.92 15.73
N ASN A 167 7.00 -11.65 16.51
CA ASN A 167 6.92 -10.82 17.70
C ASN A 167 7.04 -9.34 17.35
N TYR A 168 5.98 -8.56 17.55
CA TYR A 168 5.98 -7.13 17.27
C TYR A 168 6.97 -6.29 18.10
N MET A 169 7.58 -6.88 19.11
CA MET A 169 8.64 -6.27 19.90
C MET A 169 10.05 -6.68 19.44
N GLU A 170 10.19 -7.48 18.37
CA GLU A 170 11.48 -8.04 17.91
C GLU A 170 12.55 -6.96 17.71
N GLU A 171 12.24 -5.92 16.95
CA GLU A 171 13.19 -4.85 16.65
C GLU A 171 13.53 -4.01 17.89
N ILE A 172 12.56 -3.81 18.80
CA ILE A 172 12.77 -3.13 20.08
C ILE A 172 13.72 -3.95 20.95
N ILE A 173 13.50 -5.27 21.03
CA ILE A 173 14.35 -6.20 21.79
C ILE A 173 15.76 -6.21 21.22
N SER A 174 15.89 -6.28 19.89
CA SER A 174 17.18 -6.25 19.20
C SER A 174 17.95 -4.96 19.50
N ALA A 175 17.26 -3.83 19.48
CA ALA A 175 17.85 -2.54 19.83
C ALA A 175 18.32 -2.47 21.31
N ILE A 176 17.51 -3.00 22.24
CA ILE A 176 17.89 -3.11 23.67
C ILE A 176 19.10 -4.05 23.85
N ASP A 177 19.06 -5.24 23.28
CA ASP A 177 20.13 -6.24 23.39
C ASP A 177 21.44 -5.75 22.76
N SER A 178 21.39 -4.88 21.74
CA SER A 178 22.57 -4.21 21.16
C SER A 178 23.03 -2.94 21.91
N GLY A 179 22.31 -2.52 22.95
CA GLY A 179 22.62 -1.32 23.74
C GLY A 179 22.17 0.01 23.11
N ASN A 180 21.42 -0.04 22.00
CA ASN A 180 20.88 1.15 21.34
C ASN A 180 19.53 1.57 21.92
N VAL A 181 19.57 2.11 23.15
CA VAL A 181 18.36 2.50 23.88
C VAL A 181 17.56 3.59 23.17
N ALA A 182 18.23 4.50 22.48
CA ALA A 182 17.55 5.58 21.76
C ALA A 182 16.67 5.02 20.64
N GLU A 183 17.21 4.12 19.83
CA GLU A 183 16.45 3.42 18.77
C GLU A 183 15.28 2.60 19.35
N ALA A 184 15.51 1.92 20.49
CA ALA A 184 14.45 1.14 21.14
C ALA A 184 13.27 2.04 21.58
N VAL A 185 13.54 3.25 22.07
CA VAL A 185 12.51 4.23 22.43
C VAL A 185 11.74 4.71 21.18
N ASP A 186 12.44 5.05 20.11
CA ASP A 186 11.83 5.50 18.85
C ASP A 186 10.92 4.41 18.26
N LEU A 187 11.43 3.17 18.13
CA LEU A 187 10.65 2.00 17.66
C LEU A 187 9.45 1.70 18.56
N THR A 188 9.56 1.94 19.86
CA THR A 188 8.44 1.79 20.79
C THR A 188 7.34 2.81 20.51
N TRP A 189 7.68 4.08 20.28
CA TRP A 189 6.71 5.11 19.92
C TRP A 189 6.06 4.83 18.57
N ASP A 190 6.81 4.36 17.58
CA ASP A 190 6.28 3.95 16.28
C ASP A 190 5.24 2.83 16.45
N LEU A 191 5.57 1.77 17.19
CA LEU A 191 4.66 0.67 17.48
C LEU A 191 3.38 1.15 18.18
N VAL A 192 3.52 1.97 19.22
CA VAL A 192 2.39 2.50 20.00
C VAL A 192 1.50 3.41 19.15
N SER A 193 2.07 4.21 18.25
CA SER A 193 1.31 5.11 17.38
C SER A 193 0.28 4.36 16.52
N VAL A 194 0.62 3.15 16.03
CA VAL A 194 -0.31 2.33 15.24
C VAL A 194 -1.23 1.50 16.13
N LEU A 195 -0.76 1.04 17.27
CA LEU A 195 -1.60 0.29 18.23
C LEU A 195 -2.78 1.14 18.72
N VAL A 196 -2.50 2.37 19.13
CA VAL A 196 -3.51 3.30 19.66
C VAL A 196 -4.29 3.99 18.53
N GLY A 197 -3.61 4.27 17.40
CA GLY A 197 -4.19 4.93 16.23
C GLY A 197 -4.36 6.45 16.43
N ASP A 198 -5.19 7.06 15.58
CA ASP A 198 -5.43 8.52 15.58
C ASP A 198 -5.96 9.04 16.91
N LEU A 199 -5.57 10.29 17.22
CA LEU A 199 -6.11 11.05 18.33
C LEU A 199 -7.63 11.15 18.25
N LYS A 200 -8.31 10.61 19.26
CA LYS A 200 -9.76 10.72 19.44
C LYS A 200 -10.06 11.44 20.75
N GLY A 201 -10.67 12.61 20.67
CA GLY A 201 -11.03 13.39 21.84
C GLY A 201 -9.89 14.29 22.36
N GLU A 202 -9.80 14.45 23.68
CA GLU A 202 -8.80 15.33 24.30
C GLU A 202 -7.40 14.68 24.32
N PRO A 203 -6.34 15.43 24.01
CA PRO A 203 -4.97 14.91 23.92
C PRO A 203 -4.48 14.19 25.18
N ILE A 204 -4.95 14.59 26.35
CA ILE A 204 -4.52 14.00 27.63
C ILE A 204 -4.80 12.48 27.70
N TRP A 205 -5.96 12.04 27.19
CA TRP A 205 -6.34 10.63 27.21
C TRP A 205 -5.46 9.81 26.28
N HIS A 206 -5.29 10.31 25.06
CA HIS A 206 -4.45 9.67 24.04
C HIS A 206 -2.99 9.59 24.49
N ASN A 207 -2.41 10.71 24.89
CA ASN A 207 -1.01 10.76 25.32
C ASN A 207 -0.74 9.94 26.56
N GLY A 208 -1.67 9.92 27.52
CA GLY A 208 -1.56 9.12 28.73
C GLY A 208 -1.63 7.61 28.44
N GLU A 209 -2.52 7.19 27.54
CA GLU A 209 -2.59 5.80 27.05
C GLU A 209 -1.30 5.40 26.35
N CYS A 210 -0.82 6.21 25.38
CA CYS A 210 0.41 5.97 24.65
C CYS A 210 1.61 5.82 25.59
N ALA A 211 1.80 6.76 26.53
CA ALA A 211 2.89 6.71 27.49
C ALA A 211 2.82 5.47 28.40
N THR A 212 1.62 5.07 28.79
CA THR A 212 1.42 3.86 29.61
C THR A 212 1.80 2.60 28.87
N ILE A 213 1.41 2.44 27.61
CA ILE A 213 1.77 1.29 26.77
C ILE A 213 3.28 1.33 26.48
N ALA A 214 3.83 2.47 26.07
CA ALA A 214 5.24 2.59 25.70
C ALA A 214 6.17 2.27 26.88
N ALA A 215 5.90 2.81 28.06
CA ALA A 215 6.68 2.49 29.25
C ALA A 215 6.62 1.00 29.59
N SER A 216 5.44 0.36 29.47
CA SER A 216 5.27 -1.06 29.75
C SER A 216 5.99 -1.96 28.74
N ILE A 217 6.02 -1.56 27.45
CA ILE A 217 6.81 -2.25 26.41
C ILE A 217 8.29 -2.18 26.78
N LEU A 218 8.81 -0.99 27.11
CA LEU A 218 10.22 -0.81 27.48
C LEU A 218 10.59 -1.62 28.74
N ILE A 219 9.73 -1.65 29.75
CA ILE A 219 9.96 -2.47 30.94
C ILE A 219 10.04 -3.95 30.58
N VAL A 220 9.08 -4.46 29.83
CA VAL A 220 9.06 -5.88 29.45
C VAL A 220 10.24 -6.22 28.53
N ALA A 221 10.63 -5.31 27.62
CA ALA A 221 11.76 -5.54 26.72
C ALA A 221 13.11 -5.56 27.46
N THR A 222 13.27 -4.81 28.57
CA THR A 222 14.51 -4.73 29.33
C THR A 222 14.57 -5.77 30.45
N GLU A 223 13.53 -5.85 31.27
CA GLU A 223 13.55 -6.55 32.54
C GLU A 223 13.08 -7.99 32.49
N ALA A 224 12.22 -8.34 31.48
CA ALA A 224 11.71 -9.70 31.39
C ALA A 224 12.75 -10.68 30.81
N PRO A 225 12.72 -11.98 31.21
CA PRO A 225 13.44 -13.03 30.50
C PRO A 225 13.06 -13.08 29.02
N LYS A 226 14.01 -13.46 28.14
CA LYS A 226 13.85 -13.37 26.67
C LYS A 226 12.57 -14.00 26.14
N GLU A 227 12.20 -15.17 26.65
CA GLU A 227 10.99 -15.90 26.24
C GLU A 227 9.68 -15.18 26.59
N TYR A 228 9.71 -14.19 27.49
CA TYR A 228 8.53 -13.41 27.90
C TYR A 228 8.48 -11.99 27.31
N ARG A 229 9.43 -11.60 26.48
CA ARG A 229 9.49 -10.27 25.87
C ARG A 229 8.54 -10.18 24.66
N ASN A 230 7.24 -10.07 24.91
CA ASN A 230 6.21 -9.95 23.89
C ASN A 230 4.99 -9.16 24.38
N LEU A 231 4.12 -8.73 23.46
CA LEU A 231 2.96 -7.88 23.79
C LEU A 231 1.91 -8.59 24.65
N THR A 232 1.85 -9.91 24.66
CA THR A 232 1.00 -10.66 25.57
C THR A 232 1.44 -10.43 27.03
N ASN A 233 2.74 -10.45 27.29
CA ASN A 233 3.26 -10.20 28.62
C ASN A 233 3.22 -8.70 29.00
N VAL A 234 3.27 -7.80 28.04
CA VAL A 234 2.97 -6.38 28.26
C VAL A 234 1.52 -6.22 28.76
N TYR A 235 0.56 -6.91 28.15
CA TYR A 235 -0.83 -6.89 28.61
C TYR A 235 -0.95 -7.37 30.07
N TYR A 236 -0.36 -8.52 30.40
CA TYR A 236 -0.43 -9.06 31.76
C TYR A 236 0.33 -8.21 32.78
N PHE A 237 1.45 -7.61 32.39
CA PHE A 237 2.16 -6.63 33.20
C PHE A 237 1.25 -5.46 33.55
N LEU A 238 0.64 -4.82 32.53
CA LEU A 238 -0.30 -3.73 32.71
C LEU A 238 -1.48 -4.11 33.62
N ALA A 239 -2.07 -5.29 33.39
CA ALA A 239 -3.21 -5.77 34.19
C ALA A 239 -2.86 -5.94 35.69
N ASN A 240 -1.64 -6.34 36.01
CA ASN A 240 -1.14 -6.45 37.36
C ASN A 240 -0.79 -5.09 37.97
N MET A 241 -0.25 -4.17 37.17
CA MET A 241 0.18 -2.84 37.60
C MET A 241 -0.97 -1.82 37.71
N ALA A 242 -2.13 -2.15 37.18
CA ALA A 242 -3.32 -1.27 37.16
C ALA A 242 -4.11 -1.24 38.47
N LYS A 243 -3.91 -2.18 39.39
CA LYS A 243 -4.73 -2.31 40.61
C LYS A 243 -4.07 -1.51 41.74
N PRO A 244 -4.68 -0.40 42.20
CA PRO A 244 -4.16 0.35 43.33
C PRO A 244 -4.05 -0.54 44.58
N ASP A 245 -3.02 -0.29 45.39
CA ASP A 245 -2.87 -0.90 46.70
C ASP A 245 -3.91 -0.32 47.68
N PRO A 246 -4.02 -0.88 48.92
CA PRO A 246 -4.95 -0.36 49.94
C PRO A 246 -4.74 1.11 50.31
N PHE A 247 -3.58 1.70 49.99
CA PHE A 247 -3.26 3.10 50.24
C PHE A 247 -3.55 3.99 49.04
N GLY A 248 -4.04 3.42 47.92
CA GLY A 248 -4.37 4.13 46.66
C GLY A 248 -3.18 4.39 45.76
N GLU A 249 -2.00 3.81 46.09
CA GLU A 249 -0.82 3.90 45.23
C GLU A 249 -0.86 2.83 44.14
N MET A 250 -0.52 3.23 42.91
CA MET A 250 -0.45 2.27 41.79
C MET A 250 0.86 1.52 41.79
N PRO A 251 0.86 0.17 41.68
CA PRO A 251 2.07 -0.66 41.76
C PRO A 251 3.14 -0.25 40.75
N ILE A 252 2.76 0.29 39.58
CA ILE A 252 3.70 0.75 38.57
C ILE A 252 4.61 1.88 39.11
N THR A 253 4.09 2.79 39.92
CA THR A 253 4.89 3.89 40.48
C THR A 253 6.02 3.33 41.37
N ARG A 254 5.69 2.37 42.20
CA ARG A 254 6.67 1.65 43.07
C ARG A 254 7.66 0.84 42.24
N TYR A 255 7.18 0.18 41.20
CA TYR A 255 8.04 -0.60 40.28
C TYR A 255 9.08 0.31 39.61
N LEU A 256 8.64 1.43 39.02
CA LEU A 256 9.51 2.38 38.35
C LEU A 256 10.52 3.04 39.32
N SER A 257 10.12 3.31 40.58
CA SER A 257 11.06 3.87 41.58
C SER A 257 12.19 2.93 41.92
N GLY A 258 12.00 1.60 41.76
CA GLY A 258 13.02 0.58 41.98
C GLY A 258 13.98 0.38 40.79
N LEU A 259 13.69 0.91 39.61
CA LEU A 259 14.57 0.82 38.45
C LEU A 259 15.69 1.87 38.50
N ASP A 260 16.75 1.67 37.70
CA ASP A 260 17.82 2.63 37.52
C ASP A 260 17.27 3.99 37.05
N ASP A 261 17.89 5.10 37.48
CA ASP A 261 17.42 6.44 37.12
C ASP A 261 17.53 6.75 35.62
N THR A 262 18.40 6.04 34.94
CA THR A 262 18.59 6.14 33.46
C THR A 262 17.65 5.24 32.67
N HIS A 263 16.82 4.44 33.34
CA HIS A 263 15.92 3.51 32.66
C HIS A 263 14.91 4.25 31.77
N PRO A 264 14.80 3.92 30.45
CA PRO A 264 14.03 4.71 29.48
C PRO A 264 12.53 4.78 29.81
N ALA A 265 12.00 3.75 30.45
CA ALA A 265 10.57 3.71 30.85
C ALA A 265 10.19 4.82 31.83
N LYS A 266 11.14 5.31 32.71
CA LYS A 266 10.87 6.42 33.62
C LYS A 266 10.53 7.69 32.88
N ALA A 267 11.36 8.08 31.93
CA ALA A 267 11.14 9.30 31.13
C ALA A 267 9.84 9.20 30.30
N VAL A 268 9.58 8.04 29.70
CA VAL A 268 8.38 7.79 28.91
C VAL A 268 7.11 7.82 29.77
N PHE A 269 7.14 7.24 30.96
CA PHE A 269 5.99 7.21 31.85
C PHE A 269 5.68 8.55 32.51
N ALA A 270 6.65 9.46 32.63
CA ALA A 270 6.50 10.75 33.30
C ALA A 270 5.26 11.55 32.81
N MET A 271 4.92 11.42 31.51
CA MET A 271 3.73 12.04 30.94
C MET A 271 2.41 11.49 31.53
N ALA A 272 2.36 10.21 31.85
CA ALA A 272 1.22 9.58 32.53
C ALA A 272 1.25 9.82 34.05
N GLU A 273 2.44 9.93 34.62
CA GLU A 273 2.64 10.08 36.06
C GLU A 273 2.14 11.41 36.63
N ILE A 274 2.22 12.49 35.84
CA ILE A 274 1.75 13.84 36.22
C ILE A 274 0.22 13.84 36.46
N ALA A 275 -0.52 12.92 35.81
CA ALA A 275 -1.97 12.87 35.92
C ALA A 275 -2.42 12.39 37.33
N HIS A 276 -3.57 12.93 37.79
CA HIS A 276 -4.20 12.48 39.01
C HIS A 276 -4.43 10.96 39.00
N PRO A 277 -4.30 10.22 40.11
CA PRO A 277 -4.43 8.74 40.18
C PRO A 277 -5.68 8.18 39.50
N LYS A 278 -6.83 8.84 39.63
CA LYS A 278 -8.07 8.43 38.97
C LYS A 278 -7.98 8.52 37.45
N THR A 279 -7.33 9.55 36.91
CA THR A 279 -7.09 9.74 35.47
C THR A 279 -6.10 8.69 34.95
N ARG A 280 -5.03 8.41 35.71
CA ARG A 280 -4.08 7.31 35.41
C ARG A 280 -4.79 5.96 35.27
N GLY A 281 -5.71 5.65 36.21
CA GLY A 281 -6.51 4.43 36.11
C GLY A 281 -7.27 4.29 34.78
N SER A 282 -7.72 5.40 34.22
CA SER A 282 -8.36 5.40 32.90
C SER A 282 -7.36 5.14 31.77
N PHE A 283 -6.11 5.64 31.85
CA PHE A 283 -5.06 5.32 30.86
C PHE A 283 -4.75 3.82 30.83
N PHE A 284 -4.66 3.17 31.98
CA PHE A 284 -4.48 1.72 32.08
C PHE A 284 -5.67 0.96 31.48
N SER A 285 -6.89 1.41 31.76
CA SER A 285 -8.10 0.80 31.19
C SER A 285 -8.12 0.88 29.67
N SER A 286 -7.76 2.04 29.11
CA SER A 286 -7.62 2.22 27.67
C SER A 286 -6.53 1.34 27.09
N ALA A 287 -5.34 1.33 27.69
CA ALA A 287 -4.20 0.51 27.28
C ALA A 287 -4.54 -0.99 27.23
N LEU A 288 -5.23 -1.51 28.25
CA LEU A 288 -5.72 -2.89 28.25
C LEU A 288 -6.75 -3.12 27.14
N GLY A 289 -7.60 -2.13 26.85
CA GLY A 289 -8.54 -2.19 25.74
C GLY A 289 -7.84 -2.28 24.36
N THR A 290 -6.78 -1.54 24.16
CA THR A 290 -5.95 -1.55 22.95
C THR A 290 -5.21 -2.87 22.79
N LEU A 291 -4.61 -3.40 23.85
CA LEU A 291 -3.84 -4.65 23.82
C LEU A 291 -4.69 -5.92 23.96
N LYS A 292 -6.02 -5.83 24.04
CA LYS A 292 -6.92 -6.98 24.26
C LYS A 292 -6.75 -8.14 23.27
N HIS A 293 -6.29 -7.86 22.04
CA HIS A 293 -6.09 -8.90 21.03
C HIS A 293 -5.05 -9.93 21.43
N PHE A 294 -4.05 -9.52 22.21
CA PHE A 294 -2.97 -10.37 22.72
C PHE A 294 -3.41 -11.30 23.87
N THR A 295 -4.65 -11.17 24.35
CA THR A 295 -5.26 -12.15 25.31
C THR A 295 -5.84 -13.37 24.59
N ASN A 296 -6.01 -13.33 23.27
CA ASN A 296 -6.44 -14.49 22.50
C ASN A 296 -5.26 -15.48 22.40
N PRO A 297 -5.42 -16.74 22.89
CA PRO A 297 -4.31 -17.70 22.92
C PRO A 297 -3.64 -17.92 21.55
N LYS A 298 -4.41 -17.92 20.45
CA LYS A 298 -3.88 -18.10 19.09
C LYS A 298 -3.05 -16.90 18.63
N ILE A 299 -3.46 -15.69 18.98
CA ILE A 299 -2.69 -14.48 18.68
C ILE A 299 -1.46 -14.40 19.57
N ALA A 300 -1.60 -14.75 20.86
CA ALA A 300 -0.49 -14.81 21.80
C ALA A 300 0.61 -15.78 21.33
N GLU A 301 0.21 -16.97 20.84
CA GLU A 301 1.14 -17.96 20.27
C GLU A 301 1.84 -17.39 19.02
N MET A 302 1.07 -16.87 18.05
CA MET A 302 1.58 -16.33 16.80
C MET A 302 2.54 -15.14 16.99
N THR A 303 2.34 -14.36 18.07
CA THR A 303 3.13 -13.14 18.34
C THR A 303 4.10 -13.30 19.50
N GLY A 304 4.28 -14.52 20.01
CA GLY A 304 5.14 -14.83 21.14
C GLY A 304 6.62 -14.89 20.82
N CYS A 305 6.97 -15.24 19.60
CA CYS A 305 8.35 -15.35 19.08
C CYS A 305 8.42 -14.93 17.60
N THR A 306 9.63 -14.92 17.06
CA THR A 306 9.90 -14.61 15.64
C THR A 306 10.59 -15.80 14.99
N ASP A 307 9.99 -16.37 13.93
CA ASP A 307 10.58 -17.47 13.17
C ASP A 307 11.56 -16.98 12.10
N TYR A 308 11.31 -15.79 11.53
CA TYR A 308 12.09 -15.23 10.45
C TYR A 308 12.15 -13.70 10.57
N THR A 309 13.36 -13.16 10.79
CA THR A 309 13.57 -11.74 11.10
C THR A 309 13.56 -10.85 9.85
N PHE A 310 13.33 -9.55 10.02
CA PHE A 310 13.45 -8.59 8.92
C PHE A 310 14.86 -8.49 8.36
N GLU A 311 15.89 -8.72 9.18
CA GLU A 311 17.27 -8.78 8.74
C GLU A 311 17.48 -9.91 7.72
N GLN A 312 17.01 -11.11 8.02
CA GLN A 312 17.07 -12.24 7.09
C GLN A 312 16.30 -11.91 5.80
N MET A 313 15.10 -11.33 5.91
CA MET A 313 14.29 -10.93 4.76
C MET A 313 14.96 -9.89 3.87
N ALA A 314 15.73 -8.97 4.44
CA ALA A 314 16.40 -7.93 3.68
C ALA A 314 17.54 -8.47 2.78
N HIS A 315 18.14 -9.59 3.16
CA HIS A 315 19.31 -10.17 2.50
C HIS A 315 19.01 -11.46 1.72
N GLU A 316 17.83 -12.05 1.89
CA GLU A 316 17.42 -13.29 1.24
C GLU A 316 16.17 -13.07 0.35
N LYS A 317 16.06 -13.89 -0.71
CA LYS A 317 14.85 -13.87 -1.56
C LYS A 317 13.65 -14.28 -0.74
N THR A 318 12.78 -13.32 -0.45
CA THR A 318 11.65 -13.50 0.46
C THR A 318 10.34 -13.00 -0.16
N ILE A 319 9.28 -13.77 0.05
CA ILE A 319 7.92 -13.34 -0.21
C ILE A 319 7.09 -13.48 1.07
N VAL A 320 6.51 -12.38 1.49
CA VAL A 320 5.66 -12.30 2.68
C VAL A 320 4.20 -12.20 2.26
N TYR A 321 3.35 -13.04 2.82
CA TYR A 321 1.90 -12.96 2.67
C TYR A 321 1.27 -12.62 4.02
N ILE A 322 0.48 -11.55 4.05
CA ILE A 322 -0.34 -11.19 5.21
C ILE A 322 -1.77 -11.59 4.90
N ILE A 323 -2.23 -12.68 5.53
CA ILE A 323 -3.53 -13.29 5.26
C ILE A 323 -4.51 -12.86 6.34
N LEU A 324 -5.54 -12.11 5.95
CA LEU A 324 -6.52 -11.50 6.85
C LEU A 324 -7.89 -12.17 6.74
N PRO A 325 -8.66 -12.26 7.84
CA PRO A 325 -10.05 -12.70 7.77
C PRO A 325 -10.94 -11.56 7.29
N ASP A 326 -11.72 -11.79 6.23
CA ASP A 326 -12.64 -10.79 5.65
C ASP A 326 -13.66 -10.26 6.68
N GLU A 327 -14.10 -11.14 7.59
CA GLU A 327 -15.14 -10.86 8.58
C GLU A 327 -14.61 -10.18 9.87
N LYS A 328 -13.30 -10.21 10.13
CA LYS A 328 -12.68 -9.72 11.38
C LYS A 328 -11.70 -8.58 11.15
N LYS A 329 -12.22 -7.40 10.88
CA LYS A 329 -11.38 -6.21 10.66
C LYS A 329 -10.55 -5.77 11.86
N THR A 330 -10.86 -6.29 13.06
CA THR A 330 -10.13 -5.95 14.29
C THR A 330 -8.66 -6.38 14.27
N LEU A 331 -8.29 -7.37 13.45
CA LEU A 331 -6.92 -7.85 13.31
C LEU A 331 -6.11 -7.09 12.24
N TYR A 332 -6.76 -6.21 11.48
CA TYR A 332 -6.09 -5.43 10.43
C TYR A 332 -5.05 -4.45 10.98
N SER A 333 -5.22 -3.99 12.24
CA SER A 333 -4.20 -3.18 12.92
C SER A 333 -2.87 -3.91 13.08
N LEU A 334 -2.90 -5.20 13.37
CA LEU A 334 -1.69 -6.01 13.49
C LEU A 334 -0.97 -6.14 12.14
N ALA A 335 -1.72 -6.31 11.05
CA ALA A 335 -1.16 -6.29 9.70
C ALA A 335 -0.54 -4.93 9.35
N SER A 336 -1.20 -3.83 9.73
CA SER A 336 -0.66 -2.47 9.52
C SER A 336 0.65 -2.25 10.26
N ILE A 337 0.75 -2.74 11.50
CA ILE A 337 1.99 -2.69 12.29
C ILE A 337 3.10 -3.48 11.60
N TYR A 338 2.81 -4.70 11.14
CA TYR A 338 3.80 -5.52 10.43
C TYR A 338 4.34 -4.81 9.19
N ILE A 339 3.45 -4.28 8.35
CA ILE A 339 3.84 -3.52 7.14
C ILE A 339 4.72 -2.32 7.53
N MET A 340 4.29 -1.54 8.52
CA MET A 340 5.04 -0.37 8.98
C MET A 340 6.44 -0.75 9.46
N GLN A 341 6.55 -1.72 10.36
CA GLN A 341 7.83 -2.14 10.92
C GLN A 341 8.78 -2.65 9.83
N GLN A 342 8.26 -3.44 8.88
CA GLN A 342 9.06 -3.98 7.79
C GLN A 342 9.55 -2.87 6.82
N VAL A 343 8.74 -1.83 6.54
CA VAL A 343 9.18 -0.69 5.71
C VAL A 343 10.21 0.17 6.46
N ILE A 344 10.02 0.40 7.76
CA ILE A 344 10.99 1.13 8.60
C ILE A 344 12.32 0.39 8.61
N TYR A 345 12.29 -0.93 8.83
CA TYR A 345 13.50 -1.76 8.83
C TYR A 345 14.23 -1.71 7.48
N ASN A 346 13.51 -1.90 6.38
CA ASN A 346 14.09 -1.81 5.04
C ASN A 346 14.64 -0.41 4.72
N THR A 347 14.04 0.65 5.30
CA THR A 347 14.58 2.01 5.17
C THR A 347 15.93 2.15 5.88
N LYS A 348 16.07 1.55 7.08
CA LYS A 348 17.33 1.48 7.82
C LYS A 348 18.39 0.74 7.00
N VAL A 349 18.07 -0.47 6.54
CA VAL A 349 18.99 -1.28 5.71
C VAL A 349 19.39 -0.54 4.42
N ALA A 350 18.44 0.14 3.77
CA ALA A 350 18.76 0.92 2.57
C ALA A 350 19.74 2.07 2.87
N ASN A 351 19.57 2.77 4.00
CA ASN A 351 20.48 3.83 4.41
C ASN A 351 21.92 3.30 4.67
N GLU A 352 22.02 2.11 5.28
CA GLU A 352 23.29 1.44 5.52
C GLU A 352 23.92 0.89 4.24
N ASN A 353 23.12 0.54 3.23
CA ASN A 353 23.54 0.00 1.94
C ASN A 353 23.60 1.06 0.82
N GLY A 354 24.07 2.26 1.12
CA GLY A 354 24.31 3.29 0.12
C GLY A 354 23.04 3.91 -0.48
N GLY A 355 21.91 3.84 0.22
CA GLY A 355 20.65 4.49 -0.15
C GLY A 355 19.64 3.57 -0.83
N ARG A 356 19.94 2.27 -1.03
CA ARG A 356 19.02 1.31 -1.66
C ARG A 356 19.06 -0.05 -0.96
N CYS A 357 17.92 -0.71 -0.89
CA CYS A 357 17.84 -2.08 -0.38
C CYS A 357 18.74 -3.03 -1.18
N PRO A 358 19.38 -4.03 -0.54
CA PRO A 358 20.18 -5.06 -1.23
C PRO A 358 19.37 -5.82 -2.28
N ILE A 359 18.13 -6.12 -1.97
CA ILE A 359 17.12 -6.70 -2.87
C ILE A 359 15.95 -5.75 -2.90
N ASP A 360 15.49 -5.36 -4.08
CA ASP A 360 14.33 -4.48 -4.23
C ASP A 360 13.05 -5.14 -3.73
N TRP A 361 12.11 -4.33 -3.23
CA TRP A 361 10.84 -4.77 -2.67
C TRP A 361 9.63 -4.24 -3.43
N TRP A 362 8.64 -5.11 -3.64
CA TRP A 362 7.28 -4.73 -3.99
C TRP A 362 6.32 -4.96 -2.82
N TYR A 363 5.63 -3.92 -2.43
CA TYR A 363 4.52 -3.96 -1.47
C TYR A 363 3.21 -3.98 -2.24
N ILE A 364 2.62 -5.16 -2.39
CA ILE A 364 1.35 -5.35 -3.10
C ILE A 364 0.23 -5.32 -2.07
N LEU A 365 -0.41 -4.16 -1.94
CA LEU A 365 -1.40 -3.89 -0.92
C LEU A 365 -2.81 -4.01 -1.51
N ASP A 366 -3.31 -5.27 -1.63
CA ASP A 366 -4.69 -5.49 -2.09
C ASP A 366 -5.68 -5.06 -1.01
N GLU A 367 -6.80 -4.47 -1.42
CA GLU A 367 -7.84 -3.92 -0.53
C GLU A 367 -7.29 -2.89 0.49
N PHE A 368 -6.28 -2.09 0.12
CA PHE A 368 -5.60 -1.14 1.02
C PHE A 368 -6.57 -0.16 1.70
N GLY A 369 -7.63 0.24 1.02
CA GLY A 369 -8.67 1.12 1.59
C GLY A 369 -9.46 0.51 2.76
N GLN A 370 -9.24 -0.75 3.11
CA GLN A 370 -9.80 -1.40 4.30
C GLN A 370 -8.81 -1.44 5.48
N MET A 371 -7.52 -1.17 5.21
CA MET A 371 -6.50 -1.11 6.25
C MET A 371 -6.71 0.11 7.16
N PRO A 372 -6.40 0.00 8.46
CA PRO A 372 -6.33 1.15 9.34
C PRO A 372 -5.27 2.16 8.90
N TYR A 373 -5.37 3.37 9.42
CA TYR A 373 -4.37 4.40 9.20
C TYR A 373 -2.98 3.94 9.66
N ILE A 374 -1.99 4.09 8.79
CA ILE A 374 -0.56 3.87 9.08
C ILE A 374 0.08 5.26 9.05
N PRO A 375 0.42 5.85 10.21
CA PRO A 375 0.87 7.25 10.29
C PRO A 375 2.01 7.61 9.31
N PRO A 376 3.09 6.82 9.18
CA PRO A 376 4.19 7.16 8.27
C PRO A 376 3.96 6.75 6.80
N PHE A 377 2.80 6.22 6.42
CA PHE A 377 2.58 5.71 5.06
C PHE A 377 2.71 6.78 3.96
N PRO A 378 2.21 8.03 4.13
CA PRO A 378 2.44 9.10 3.17
C PRO A 378 3.94 9.37 2.94
N GLN A 379 4.75 9.34 4.02
CA GLN A 379 6.19 9.48 3.94
C GLN A 379 6.85 8.29 3.23
N PHE A 380 6.38 7.07 3.48
CA PHE A 380 6.87 5.87 2.78
C PHE A 380 6.73 5.99 1.27
N THR A 381 5.59 6.51 0.78
CA THR A 381 5.40 6.76 -0.65
C THR A 381 6.27 7.90 -1.19
N SER A 382 6.75 8.81 -0.35
CA SER A 382 7.63 9.89 -0.79
C SER A 382 9.08 9.46 -0.96
N VAL A 383 9.55 8.51 -0.16
CA VAL A 383 10.97 8.14 -0.11
C VAL A 383 11.27 6.72 -0.57
N GLY A 384 10.27 5.85 -0.65
CA GLY A 384 10.44 4.42 -0.85
C GLY A 384 10.99 4.05 -2.23
N ALA A 385 10.48 4.69 -3.29
CA ALA A 385 10.85 4.34 -4.65
C ALA A 385 12.36 4.44 -4.90
N GLY A 386 12.99 5.54 -4.47
CA GLY A 386 14.44 5.72 -4.59
C GLY A 386 15.27 4.69 -3.80
N ARG A 387 14.70 4.10 -2.74
CA ARG A 387 15.31 3.07 -1.92
C ARG A 387 15.05 1.64 -2.42
N GLY A 388 14.40 1.47 -3.57
CA GLY A 388 14.03 0.16 -4.10
C GLY A 388 12.77 -0.44 -3.46
N MET A 389 12.00 0.34 -2.71
CA MET A 389 10.71 -0.05 -2.13
C MET A 389 9.58 0.56 -2.95
N ARG A 390 8.82 -0.27 -3.65
CA ARG A 390 7.74 0.15 -4.56
C ARG A 390 6.40 -0.36 -4.07
N PHE A 391 5.36 0.47 -4.18
CA PHE A 391 4.02 0.15 -3.71
C PHE A 391 3.05 -0.01 -4.88
N LEU A 392 2.31 -1.12 -4.90
CA LEU A 392 1.07 -1.28 -5.67
C LEU A 392 -0.10 -1.16 -4.70
N ILE A 393 -0.79 -0.03 -4.74
CA ILE A 393 -1.90 0.29 -3.84
C ILE A 393 -3.22 0.00 -4.56
N ALA A 394 -3.90 -1.10 -4.17
CA ALA A 394 -5.15 -1.47 -4.80
C ALA A 394 -6.36 -0.96 -4.00
N LEU A 395 -7.24 -0.23 -4.70
CA LEU A 395 -8.42 0.42 -4.14
C LEU A 395 -9.67 0.07 -4.96
N GLN A 396 -10.85 0.21 -4.36
CA GLN A 396 -12.12 0.17 -5.08
C GLN A 396 -12.52 1.56 -5.59
N GLY A 397 -12.06 2.63 -4.93
CA GLY A 397 -12.24 4.03 -5.30
C GLY A 397 -11.52 4.96 -4.33
N PHE A 398 -11.27 6.20 -4.74
CA PHE A 398 -10.48 7.16 -3.97
C PHE A 398 -11.11 7.58 -2.64
N GLN A 399 -12.44 7.54 -2.53
CA GLN A 399 -13.13 7.80 -1.27
C GLN A 399 -12.71 6.86 -0.12
N GLN A 400 -12.25 5.63 -0.44
CA GLN A 400 -11.72 4.74 0.59
C GLN A 400 -10.41 5.28 1.18
N LEU A 401 -9.53 5.79 0.32
CA LEU A 401 -8.27 6.39 0.74
C LEU A 401 -8.52 7.67 1.55
N HIS A 402 -9.38 8.55 1.04
CA HIS A 402 -9.76 9.79 1.73
C HIS A 402 -10.38 9.54 3.11
N LYS A 403 -11.21 8.50 3.24
CA LYS A 403 -11.80 8.13 4.54
C LYS A 403 -10.75 7.80 5.60
N VAL A 404 -9.64 7.15 5.21
CA VAL A 404 -8.58 6.71 6.11
C VAL A 404 -7.54 7.79 6.32
N TYR A 405 -7.07 8.43 5.25
CA TYR A 405 -5.92 9.34 5.26
C TYR A 405 -6.30 10.82 5.22
N LYS A 406 -7.60 11.15 5.05
CA LYS A 406 -8.08 12.55 4.98
C LYS A 406 -7.25 13.35 3.96
N ASP A 407 -6.65 14.47 4.39
CA ASP A 407 -5.86 15.36 3.53
C ASP A 407 -4.55 14.72 3.03
N ASP A 408 -3.99 13.77 3.76
CA ASP A 408 -2.79 13.02 3.38
C ASP A 408 -3.01 12.08 2.19
N ASP A 409 -4.26 11.81 1.81
CA ASP A 409 -4.60 10.99 0.65
C ASP A 409 -4.04 11.59 -0.66
N ASN A 410 -3.96 12.92 -0.73
CA ASN A 410 -3.39 13.62 -1.86
C ASN A 410 -1.88 13.40 -1.99
N THR A 411 -1.17 13.32 -0.87
CA THR A 411 0.26 12.98 -0.85
C THR A 411 0.48 11.59 -1.44
N ILE A 412 -0.30 10.60 -1.00
CA ILE A 412 -0.22 9.23 -1.52
C ILE A 412 -0.54 9.19 -3.02
N LYS A 413 -1.63 9.85 -3.44
CA LYS A 413 -2.04 9.88 -4.86
C LYS A 413 -0.99 10.55 -5.76
N ASN A 414 -0.38 11.64 -5.29
CA ASN A 414 0.62 12.40 -6.05
C ASN A 414 1.95 11.65 -6.17
N ASN A 415 2.32 10.84 -5.17
CA ASN A 415 3.51 10.01 -5.21
C ASN A 415 3.32 8.73 -6.05
N CYS A 416 2.09 8.41 -6.46
CA CYS A 416 1.83 7.33 -7.40
C CYS A 416 1.79 7.85 -8.83
N ASP A 417 2.90 7.68 -9.55
CA ASP A 417 3.06 8.18 -10.92
C ASP A 417 2.13 7.47 -11.91
N ALA A 418 1.94 6.17 -11.74
CA ALA A 418 1.09 5.36 -12.61
C ALA A 418 -0.25 5.03 -11.94
N TRP A 419 -1.35 5.27 -12.70
CA TRP A 419 -2.70 4.93 -12.26
C TRP A 419 -3.31 3.94 -13.23
N ILE A 420 -3.68 2.76 -12.73
CA ILE A 420 -4.33 1.71 -13.50
C ILE A 420 -5.82 1.71 -13.17
N TYR A 421 -6.64 1.91 -14.18
CA TYR A 421 -8.10 1.90 -14.05
C TYR A 421 -8.70 0.66 -14.71
N LEU A 422 -9.41 -0.15 -13.93
CA LEU A 422 -10.14 -1.30 -14.46
C LEU A 422 -11.64 -1.04 -14.53
N LYS A 423 -12.23 -0.61 -13.41
CA LYS A 423 -13.67 -0.29 -13.31
C LYS A 423 -13.92 0.47 -12.01
N CYS A 424 -14.67 1.55 -12.06
CA CYS A 424 -15.18 2.26 -10.89
C CYS A 424 -16.54 2.86 -11.20
N SER A 425 -17.39 2.98 -10.19
CA SER A 425 -18.73 3.58 -10.32
C SER A 425 -18.86 4.91 -9.58
N THR A 426 -17.82 5.36 -8.88
CA THR A 426 -17.87 6.59 -8.08
C THR A 426 -17.44 7.78 -8.89
N GLU A 427 -18.27 8.82 -8.91
CA GLU A 427 -18.08 10.03 -9.70
C GLU A 427 -16.76 10.73 -9.39
N GLU A 428 -16.40 10.86 -8.11
CA GLU A 428 -15.13 11.46 -7.69
C GLU A 428 -13.93 10.78 -8.33
N THR A 429 -13.88 9.45 -8.29
CA THR A 429 -12.79 8.67 -8.88
C THR A 429 -12.77 8.80 -10.39
N LEU A 430 -13.93 8.73 -11.04
CA LEU A 430 -14.05 8.92 -12.49
C LEU A 430 -13.56 10.31 -12.92
N LYS A 431 -13.96 11.35 -12.17
CA LYS A 431 -13.53 12.72 -12.41
C LYS A 431 -12.01 12.89 -12.26
N ALA A 432 -11.41 12.27 -11.22
CA ALA A 432 -9.97 12.34 -11.01
C ALA A 432 -9.20 11.67 -12.17
N PHE A 433 -9.62 10.49 -12.61
CA PHE A 433 -9.02 9.85 -13.79
C PHE A 433 -9.21 10.68 -15.05
N SER A 434 -10.41 11.19 -15.30
CA SER A 434 -10.70 12.04 -16.46
C SER A 434 -9.86 13.31 -16.48
N THR A 435 -9.71 13.97 -15.32
CA THR A 435 -8.87 15.18 -15.22
C THR A 435 -7.41 14.86 -15.51
N ARG A 436 -6.88 13.73 -15.02
CA ARG A 436 -5.51 13.29 -15.26
C ARG A 436 -5.28 12.91 -16.73
N CYS A 437 -6.29 12.35 -17.39
CA CYS A 437 -6.27 12.08 -18.83
C CYS A 437 -6.23 13.35 -19.69
N GLY A 438 -6.69 14.48 -19.15
CA GLY A 438 -6.72 15.75 -19.84
C GLY A 438 -7.83 15.87 -20.89
N ASN A 439 -7.69 16.85 -21.79
CA ASN A 439 -8.68 17.18 -22.81
C ASN A 439 -8.09 17.06 -24.21
N TYR A 440 -8.95 16.84 -25.19
CA TYR A 440 -8.60 16.97 -26.60
C TYR A 440 -9.65 17.79 -27.36
N THR A 441 -9.20 18.45 -28.43
CA THR A 441 -10.06 19.29 -29.28
C THR A 441 -10.76 18.44 -30.30
N VAL A 442 -12.07 18.60 -30.43
CA VAL A 442 -12.88 17.96 -31.48
C VAL A 442 -13.62 19.00 -32.29
N GLN A 443 -13.89 18.66 -33.54
CA GLN A 443 -14.73 19.45 -34.39
C GLN A 443 -16.16 18.94 -34.32
N VAL A 444 -17.11 19.81 -34.01
CA VAL A 444 -18.53 19.49 -33.93
C VAL A 444 -19.27 20.36 -34.94
N ASN A 445 -20.05 19.75 -35.81
CA ASN A 445 -20.95 20.46 -36.71
C ASN A 445 -22.30 20.60 -36.00
N SER A 446 -22.71 21.81 -35.70
CA SER A 446 -24.07 22.10 -35.20
C SER A 446 -24.99 22.48 -36.38
N THR A 447 -26.05 21.71 -36.59
CA THR A 447 -27.13 22.07 -37.53
C THR A 447 -28.27 22.69 -36.74
N ASN A 448 -28.50 23.99 -36.91
CA ASN A 448 -29.69 24.63 -36.37
C ASN A 448 -30.84 24.40 -37.35
N PHE A 449 -31.82 23.61 -36.98
CA PHE A 449 -33.09 23.53 -37.67
C PHE A 449 -33.98 24.70 -37.21
N ASN A 450 -34.03 25.78 -38.04
CA ASN A 450 -35.07 26.79 -37.90
C ASN A 450 -36.28 26.35 -38.71
N GLU A 451 -37.39 26.04 -38.07
CA GLU A 451 -38.66 25.64 -38.68
C GLU A 451 -39.33 26.72 -39.57
N LYS A 452 -38.72 27.86 -39.74
CA LYS A 452 -39.36 29.02 -40.44
C LYS A 452 -38.65 29.60 -41.64
N ASN A 453 -37.61 29.01 -42.22
CA ASN A 453 -37.21 29.40 -43.61
C ASN A 453 -36.22 28.37 -44.17
N SER A 454 -36.58 27.80 -45.30
CA SER A 454 -35.69 27.00 -46.16
C SER A 454 -34.62 27.91 -46.83
N SER A 455 -33.57 28.18 -46.12
CA SER A 455 -32.33 28.70 -46.70
C SER A 455 -31.16 27.86 -46.18
N ASN A 456 -30.44 27.24 -47.11
CA ASN A 456 -29.18 26.55 -46.86
C ASN A 456 -28.19 27.52 -46.19
N GLY A 457 -28.16 27.53 -44.85
CA GLY A 457 -27.15 28.26 -44.12
C GLY A 457 -25.94 27.33 -43.91
N ASN A 458 -24.77 27.77 -44.32
CA ASN A 458 -23.49 27.13 -44.01
C ASN A 458 -23.39 26.86 -42.52
N GLY A 459 -23.33 25.60 -42.13
CA GLY A 459 -23.20 25.21 -40.71
C GLY A 459 -21.94 25.81 -40.11
N SER A 460 -22.07 26.52 -39.03
CA SER A 460 -20.91 27.00 -38.25
C SER A 460 -20.16 25.83 -37.64
N VAL A 461 -18.87 25.75 -37.90
CA VAL A 461 -17.98 24.76 -37.25
C VAL A 461 -17.67 25.28 -35.85
N SER A 462 -18.10 24.56 -34.86
CA SER A 462 -17.76 24.83 -33.44
C SER A 462 -16.72 23.84 -32.97
N TYR A 463 -15.68 24.35 -32.34
CA TYR A 463 -14.68 23.51 -31.67
C TYR A 463 -15.03 23.43 -30.19
N THR A 464 -15.09 22.20 -29.63
CA THR A 464 -15.33 21.97 -28.22
C THR A 464 -14.28 20.99 -27.68
N HIS A 465 -14.15 20.95 -26.37
CA HIS A 465 -13.32 19.98 -25.68
C HIS A 465 -14.18 18.82 -25.21
N LEU A 466 -13.70 17.61 -25.41
CA LEU A 466 -14.25 16.39 -24.81
C LEU A 466 -13.26 15.82 -23.81
N ARG A 467 -13.78 15.34 -22.69
CA ARG A 467 -12.99 14.56 -21.73
C ARG A 467 -12.97 13.10 -22.16
N ALA A 468 -11.90 12.40 -21.85
CA ALA A 468 -11.67 11.03 -22.31
C ALA A 468 -12.78 10.02 -21.91
N HIS A 469 -13.63 10.33 -20.93
CA HIS A 469 -14.74 9.46 -20.52
C HIS A 469 -16.06 9.76 -21.23
N GLU A 470 -16.25 10.94 -21.83
CA GLU A 470 -17.50 11.35 -22.49
C GLU A 470 -17.75 10.56 -23.78
N THR A 471 -16.70 9.95 -24.34
CA THR A 471 -16.80 9.07 -25.51
C THR A 471 -17.32 7.66 -25.20
N ARG A 472 -17.45 7.28 -23.91
CA ARG A 472 -17.94 5.96 -23.48
C ARG A 472 -19.37 5.94 -22.91
N GLY A 473 -19.95 7.10 -22.66
CA GLY A 473 -21.31 7.18 -22.11
C GLY A 473 -22.43 6.76 -23.05
N ASN A 474 -22.11 6.54 -24.35
CA ASN A 474 -23.06 6.16 -25.40
C ASN A 474 -22.68 4.84 -26.13
N LEU A 475 -21.86 3.99 -25.51
CA LEU A 475 -21.53 2.66 -26.00
C LEU A 475 -22.13 1.58 -25.12
#